data_46ef3ab979e8c7b5e7ea060de6228cf7
#
_entry.id   46ef3ab979e8c7b5e7ea060de6228cf7
#
_cell.length_a   1.000
_cell.length_b   1.000
_cell.length_c   1.000
_cell.angle_alpha   90.00
_cell.angle_beta   90.00
_cell.angle_gamma   90.00
#
_symmetry.space_group_name_H-M   'P 1'
#
loop_
_entity.id
_entity.type
_entity.pdbx_description
1 polymer ?
#
loop_
_entity_poly.entity_id
_entity_poly.type
_entity_poly.pdbx_seq_one_letter_code
_entity_poly.pdbx_strand_id
1 'polypeptide(L)' 'RCNAIAPGTVHTPSWEDRVQVFKDPAKAKKDFIARQPMSRIGTPEEVASLAVYLASDESDFVTGIVHPIDGGMSI' A
#
# COMPACT_ATOMS: atom_id res chain seq x y z
N ARG A 1 20.90 -7.14 5.37
CA ARG A 1 20.27 -6.26 4.36
C ARG A 1 19.25 -5.34 5.03
N CYS A 2 19.03 -4.18 4.47
CA CYS A 2 18.08 -3.21 5.02
C CYS A 2 17.28 -2.58 3.88
N ASN A 3 15.98 -2.77 3.90
CA ASN A 3 15.05 -2.22 2.90
C ASN A 3 13.85 -1.62 3.60
N ALA A 4 13.11 -0.77 2.89
CA ALA A 4 11.89 -0.17 3.38
C ALA A 4 10.74 -0.46 2.42
N ILE A 5 9.51 -0.50 2.94
CA ILE A 5 8.30 -0.63 2.16
C ILE A 5 7.52 0.68 2.27
N ALA A 6 7.09 1.21 1.14
CA ALA A 6 6.30 2.44 1.09
C ALA A 6 4.93 2.13 0.47
N PRO A 7 3.93 1.74 1.28
CA PRO A 7 2.61 1.41 0.76
C PRO A 7 1.82 2.65 0.37
N GLY A 8 0.96 2.50 -0.64
CA GLY A 8 -0.08 3.46 -0.93
C GLY A 8 -1.29 3.25 -0.03
N THR A 9 -2.49 3.43 -0.58
CA THR A 9 -3.70 3.19 0.21
C THR A 9 -3.97 1.69 0.31
N VAL A 10 -4.09 1.20 1.55
CA VAL A 10 -4.32 -0.22 1.85
C VAL A 10 -5.60 -0.36 2.66
N HIS A 11 -6.44 -1.32 2.28
CA HIS A 11 -7.71 -1.56 2.94
C HIS A 11 -7.50 -2.26 4.29
N THR A 12 -7.55 -1.47 5.36
CA THR A 12 -7.40 -1.95 6.73
C THR A 12 -8.58 -1.48 7.58
N PRO A 13 -8.85 -2.10 8.74
CA PRO A 13 -9.85 -1.57 9.68
C PRO A 13 -9.57 -0.11 10.06
N SER A 14 -8.32 0.25 10.24
CA SER A 14 -7.92 1.63 10.56
C SER A 14 -8.30 2.61 9.44
N TRP A 15 -8.10 2.22 8.17
CA TRP A 15 -8.50 3.04 7.02
C TRP A 15 -10.02 3.18 6.96
N GLU A 16 -10.77 2.09 7.16
CA GLU A 16 -12.23 2.13 7.21
C GLU A 16 -12.72 3.10 8.28
N ASP A 17 -12.16 3.05 9.48
CA ASP A 17 -12.53 3.96 10.56
C ASP A 17 -12.24 5.43 10.20
N ARG A 18 -11.09 5.68 9.58
CA ARG A 18 -10.71 7.04 9.17
C ARG A 18 -11.65 7.61 8.12
N VAL A 19 -12.10 6.78 7.19
CA VAL A 19 -13.01 7.20 6.13
C VAL A 19 -14.36 7.64 6.73
N GLN A 20 -14.81 6.99 7.78
CA GLN A 20 -16.12 7.28 8.38
C GLN A 20 -16.20 8.67 9.03
N VAL A 21 -15.07 9.32 9.35
CA VAL A 21 -15.08 10.67 9.93
C VAL A 21 -15.23 11.78 8.90
N PHE A 22 -15.15 11.48 7.61
CA PHE A 22 -15.38 12.46 6.54
C PHE A 22 -16.87 12.76 6.43
N LYS A 23 -17.20 13.95 5.94
CA LYS A 23 -18.61 14.35 5.72
C LYS A 23 -19.33 13.43 4.76
N ASP A 24 -18.63 12.96 3.73
CA ASP A 24 -19.17 12.04 2.73
C ASP A 24 -18.21 10.85 2.60
N PRO A 25 -18.41 9.79 3.39
CA PRO A 25 -17.53 8.62 3.35
C PRO A 25 -17.44 7.96 1.98
N ALA A 26 -18.52 7.91 1.23
CA ALA A 26 -18.52 7.30 -0.11
C ALA A 26 -17.62 8.10 -1.06
N LYS A 27 -17.68 9.42 -1.02
CA LYS A 27 -16.81 10.27 -1.82
C LYS A 27 -15.36 10.14 -1.38
N ALA A 28 -15.10 10.10 -0.07
CA ALA A 28 -13.76 9.92 0.46
C ALA A 28 -13.15 8.61 -0.03
N LYS A 29 -13.90 7.52 -0.02
CA LYS A 29 -13.44 6.24 -0.57
C LYS A 29 -13.08 6.34 -2.04
N LYS A 30 -13.91 6.97 -2.84
CA LYS A 30 -13.63 7.20 -4.27
C LYS A 30 -12.35 7.99 -4.47
N ASP A 31 -12.14 9.04 -3.68
CA ASP A 31 -10.95 9.89 -3.78
C ASP A 31 -9.69 9.10 -3.44
N PHE A 32 -9.74 8.26 -2.40
CA PHE A 32 -8.61 7.39 -2.07
C PHE A 32 -8.30 6.40 -3.20
N ILE A 33 -9.33 5.77 -3.77
CA ILE A 33 -9.16 4.82 -4.88
C ILE A 33 -8.56 5.51 -6.09
N ALA A 34 -9.01 6.72 -6.39
CA ALA A 34 -8.55 7.48 -7.55
C ALA A 34 -7.08 7.90 -7.48
N ARG A 35 -6.47 7.89 -6.30
CA ARG A 35 -5.04 8.19 -6.15
C ARG A 35 -4.14 7.15 -6.80
N GLN A 36 -4.61 5.92 -6.95
CA GLN A 36 -3.83 4.85 -7.54
C GLN A 36 -4.20 4.66 -9.02
N PRO A 37 -3.23 4.78 -9.96
CA PRO A 37 -3.50 4.49 -11.37
C PRO A 37 -4.12 3.13 -11.62
N MET A 38 -3.86 2.14 -10.77
CA MET A 38 -4.49 0.83 -10.89
C MET A 38 -5.98 0.83 -10.53
N SER A 39 -6.51 1.97 -10.06
CA SER A 39 -7.94 2.18 -9.79
C SER A 39 -8.51 1.27 -8.71
N ARG A 40 -7.69 0.91 -7.73
CA ARG A 40 -8.10 0.20 -6.54
C ARG A 40 -7.13 0.47 -5.40
N ILE A 41 -7.55 0.20 -4.18
CA ILE A 41 -6.63 0.20 -3.04
C ILE A 41 -6.03 -1.21 -2.88
N GLY A 42 -4.88 -1.28 -2.22
CA GLY A 42 -4.20 -2.55 -1.98
C GLY A 42 -4.82 -3.33 -0.83
N THR A 43 -4.39 -4.58 -0.68
CA THR A 43 -4.79 -5.42 0.45
C THR A 43 -3.61 -5.60 1.39
N PRO A 44 -3.87 -5.87 2.69
CA PRO A 44 -2.79 -6.21 3.62
C PRO A 44 -1.95 -7.40 3.15
N GLU A 45 -2.60 -8.37 2.50
CA GLU A 45 -1.93 -9.57 1.98
C GLU A 45 -0.93 -9.21 0.90
N GLU A 46 -1.23 -8.22 0.07
CA GLU A 46 -0.30 -7.77 -0.97
C GLU A 46 0.96 -7.13 -0.35
N VAL A 47 0.78 -6.33 0.70
CA VAL A 47 1.92 -5.76 1.43
C VAL A 47 2.72 -6.87 2.13
N ALA A 48 2.03 -7.82 2.74
CA ALA A 48 2.68 -8.95 3.40
C ALA A 48 3.51 -9.79 2.42
N SER A 49 3.02 -9.99 1.19
CA SER A 49 3.76 -10.72 0.15
C SER A 49 5.10 -10.04 -0.16
N LEU A 50 5.13 -8.72 -0.26
CA LEU A 50 6.38 -7.99 -0.45
C LEU A 50 7.30 -8.15 0.75
N ALA A 51 6.76 -8.06 1.96
CA ALA A 51 7.54 -8.24 3.18
C ALA A 51 8.18 -9.64 3.24
N VAL A 52 7.45 -10.67 2.89
CA VAL A 52 7.96 -12.05 2.83
C VAL A 52 9.10 -12.15 1.81
N TYR A 53 8.93 -11.57 0.63
CA TYR A 53 9.99 -11.55 -0.39
C TYR A 53 11.26 -10.89 0.16
N LEU A 54 11.12 -9.72 0.78
CA LEU A 54 12.28 -8.97 1.31
C LEU A 54 12.95 -9.68 2.47
N ALA A 55 12.20 -10.48 3.23
CA ALA A 55 12.74 -11.26 4.35
C ALA A 55 13.36 -12.58 3.90
N SER A 56 13.11 -13.00 2.67
CA SER A 56 13.56 -14.30 2.16
C SER A 56 14.91 -14.21 1.45
N ASP A 57 15.54 -15.38 1.24
CA ASP A 57 16.78 -15.47 0.48
C ASP A 57 16.59 -15.13 -0.99
N GLU A 58 15.35 -15.13 -1.50
CA GLU A 58 15.07 -14.73 -2.87
C GLU A 58 15.44 -13.28 -3.16
N SER A 59 15.46 -12.43 -2.13
CA SER A 59 15.89 -11.03 -2.25
C SER A 59 17.33 -10.81 -1.78
N ASP A 60 18.16 -11.83 -1.88
CA ASP A 60 19.51 -11.83 -1.30
C ASP A 60 20.42 -10.73 -1.88
N PHE A 61 20.19 -10.30 -3.11
CA PHE A 61 20.94 -9.22 -3.77
C PHE A 61 20.23 -7.86 -3.68
N VAL A 62 19.23 -7.71 -2.77
CA VAL A 62 18.41 -6.49 -2.63
C VAL A 62 18.68 -5.84 -1.28
N THR A 63 19.23 -4.64 -1.28
CA THR A 63 19.45 -3.88 -0.06
C THR A 63 19.48 -2.38 -0.35
N GLY A 64 19.15 -1.56 0.64
CA GLY A 64 19.24 -0.10 0.55
C GLY A 64 18.14 0.54 -0.28
N ILE A 65 17.02 -0.15 -0.51
CA ILE A 65 15.97 0.30 -1.42
C ILE A 65 14.67 0.58 -0.66
N VAL A 66 13.97 1.64 -1.08
CA VAL A 66 12.57 1.86 -0.70
C VAL A 66 11.70 1.26 -1.80
N HIS A 67 10.83 0.33 -1.44
CA HIS A 67 9.96 -0.39 -2.39
C HIS A 67 8.54 0.17 -2.31
N PRO A 68 8.11 1.01 -3.28
CA PRO A 68 6.72 1.42 -3.36
C PRO A 68 5.82 0.21 -3.67
N ILE A 69 4.70 0.13 -2.97
CA ILE A 69 3.63 -0.82 -3.28
C ILE A 69 2.32 -0.05 -3.19
N ASP A 70 2.00 0.68 -4.24
CA ASP A 70 1.03 1.77 -4.20
C ASP A 70 0.14 1.86 -5.45
N GLY A 71 0.10 0.79 -6.24
CA GLY A 71 -0.72 0.78 -7.45
C GLY A 71 -0.36 1.86 -8.47
N GLY A 72 0.88 2.35 -8.42
CA GLY A 72 1.39 3.37 -9.33
C GLY A 72 1.26 4.80 -8.83
N MET A 73 0.82 5.01 -7.59
CA MET A 73 0.58 6.35 -7.05
C MET A 73 1.81 7.26 -7.10
N SER A 74 3.00 6.69 -6.94
CA SER A 74 4.25 7.47 -6.90
C SER A 74 4.94 7.64 -8.27
N ILE A 75 4.29 7.20 -9.34
CA ILE A 75 4.83 7.38 -10.69
C ILE A 75 4.83 8.87 -11.09
#